data_7540589dce9dc568acf5c9c825d876cf
#
_entry.id   7540589dce9dc568acf5c9c825d876cf
#
_cell.length_a   1.000
_cell.length_b   1.000
_cell.length_c   1.000
_cell.angle_alpha   90.00
_cell.angle_beta   90.00
_cell.angle_gamma   90.00
#
_symmetry.space_group_name_H-M   'P 1'
#
loop_
_entity.id
_entity.type
_entity.pdbx_description
1 polymer ?
#
loop_
_entity_poly.entity_id
_entity_poly.type
_entity_poly.pdbx_seq_one_letter_code
_entity_poly.pdbx_strand_id
1 'polypeptide(L)'
;MSLKSDVKDGLYDVLENVKIHRARQAEIAKFKDPKRKSILSDVELSSEQMRAIDKFYVENYGRKIPYTWHRHNLAISGKFDVRFFPELLFIPEFERYMNMPVAYATVFEDKNLLPLFAERAGVRTPRPIVTSTSGVLRNSDFKEISKETALNLIGNCGACFAKPP
;
A
#
# COMPACT_ATOMS: atom_id res chain seq x y z
N MET A 1 -20.60 8.09 -34.47
CA MET A 1 -20.48 8.22 -33.02
C MET A 1 -21.79 8.79 -32.50
N SER A 2 -22.39 8.22 -31.50
CA SER A 2 -23.76 8.56 -31.05
C SER A 2 -23.64 9.57 -29.91
N LEU A 3 -24.43 10.64 -29.93
CA LEU A 3 -24.54 11.68 -28.89
C LEU A 3 -24.75 11.08 -27.48
N LYS A 4 -25.37 9.89 -27.38
CA LYS A 4 -25.57 9.14 -26.13
C LYS A 4 -24.27 8.54 -25.56
N SER A 5 -23.30 8.20 -26.42
CA SER A 5 -21.99 7.72 -25.98
C SER A 5 -21.20 8.87 -25.34
N ASP A 6 -21.16 10.02 -26.01
CA ASP A 6 -20.35 11.17 -25.57
C ASP A 6 -20.85 11.74 -24.23
N VAL A 7 -22.19 11.75 -24.01
CA VAL A 7 -22.78 12.17 -22.73
C VAL A 7 -22.47 11.18 -21.60
N LYS A 8 -22.50 9.88 -21.90
CA LYS A 8 -22.18 8.82 -20.92
C LYS A 8 -20.71 8.86 -20.52
N ASP A 9 -19.83 9.07 -21.49
CA ASP A 9 -18.38 9.14 -21.26
C ASP A 9 -18.03 10.41 -20.46
N GLY A 10 -18.65 11.56 -20.78
CA GLY A 10 -18.48 12.77 -19.99
C GLY A 10 -18.98 12.68 -18.55
N LEU A 11 -20.11 11.97 -18.32
CA LEU A 11 -20.61 11.72 -16.96
C LEU A 11 -19.69 10.79 -16.19
N TYR A 12 -19.13 9.78 -16.86
CA TYR A 12 -18.17 8.85 -16.25
C TYR A 12 -16.91 9.59 -15.80
N ASP A 13 -16.37 10.46 -16.64
CA ASP A 13 -15.18 11.27 -16.33
C ASP A 13 -15.42 12.19 -15.13
N VAL A 14 -16.59 12.80 -15.02
CA VAL A 14 -16.95 13.65 -13.87
C VAL A 14 -16.99 12.82 -12.59
N LEU A 15 -17.63 11.66 -12.62
CA LEU A 15 -17.71 10.75 -11.44
C LEU A 15 -16.32 10.27 -11.03
N GLU A 16 -15.47 9.94 -11.98
CA GLU A 16 -14.10 9.52 -11.72
C GLU A 16 -13.27 10.63 -11.09
N ASN A 17 -13.37 11.86 -11.62
CA ASN A 17 -12.68 13.00 -11.04
C ASN A 17 -13.13 13.30 -9.60
N VAL A 18 -14.42 13.13 -9.29
CA VAL A 18 -14.93 13.26 -7.91
C VAL A 18 -14.34 12.20 -6.99
N LYS A 19 -14.25 10.95 -7.45
CA LYS A 19 -13.63 9.86 -6.68
C LYS A 19 -12.14 10.13 -6.40
N ILE A 20 -11.40 10.52 -7.43
CA ILE A 20 -9.98 10.89 -7.32
C ILE A 20 -9.80 12.03 -6.32
N HIS A 21 -10.64 13.08 -6.43
CA HIS A 21 -10.57 14.21 -5.51
C HIS A 21 -10.83 13.78 -4.06
N ARG A 22 -11.86 12.97 -3.80
CA ARG A 22 -12.17 12.46 -2.46
C ARG A 22 -11.03 11.60 -1.90
N ALA A 23 -10.46 10.71 -2.71
CA ALA A 23 -9.33 9.89 -2.30
C ALA A 23 -8.10 10.75 -1.96
N ARG A 24 -7.79 11.78 -2.75
CA ARG A 24 -6.72 12.75 -2.43
C ARG A 24 -6.97 13.47 -1.11
N GLN A 25 -8.20 13.92 -0.85
CA GLN A 25 -8.54 14.57 0.41
C GLN A 25 -8.40 13.62 1.61
N ALA A 26 -8.75 12.35 1.43
CA ALA A 26 -8.54 11.33 2.46
C ALA A 26 -7.05 11.14 2.77
N GLU A 27 -6.19 11.09 1.74
CA GLU A 27 -4.75 11.01 1.94
C GLU A 27 -4.18 12.23 2.68
N ILE A 28 -4.59 13.44 2.29
CA ILE A 28 -4.19 14.68 2.98
C ILE A 28 -4.65 14.66 4.45
N ALA A 29 -5.85 14.16 4.71
CA ALA A 29 -6.41 14.08 6.05
C ALA A 29 -5.61 13.17 7.00
N LYS A 30 -4.91 12.16 6.49
CA LYS A 30 -4.02 11.29 7.30
C LYS A 30 -2.94 12.08 8.06
N PHE A 31 -2.50 13.22 7.53
CA PHE A 31 -1.52 14.08 8.21
C PHE A 31 -2.10 14.97 9.31
N LYS A 32 -3.42 14.89 9.55
CA LYS A 32 -4.05 15.49 10.73
C LYS A 32 -3.86 14.63 11.99
N ASP A 33 -3.50 13.35 11.81
CA ASP A 33 -3.19 12.44 12.91
C ASP A 33 -2.02 12.97 13.77
N PRO A 34 -2.18 13.03 15.12
CA PRO A 34 -1.14 13.53 16.02
C PRO A 34 0.20 12.80 15.90
N LYS A 35 0.19 11.48 15.65
CA LYS A 35 1.42 10.68 15.49
C LYS A 35 2.18 11.09 14.22
N ARG A 36 1.47 11.28 13.10
CA ARG A 36 2.11 11.75 11.86
C ARG A 36 2.61 13.19 11.99
N LYS A 37 1.89 14.06 12.70
CA LYS A 37 2.34 15.42 12.99
C LYS A 37 3.63 15.42 13.82
N SER A 38 3.71 14.58 14.85
CA SER A 38 4.90 14.50 15.69
C SER A 38 6.14 14.01 14.90
N ILE A 39 5.97 13.07 13.97
CA ILE A 39 7.06 12.64 13.08
C ILE A 39 7.56 13.79 12.20
N LEU A 40 6.66 14.67 11.78
CA LEU A 40 7.02 15.80 10.92
C LEU A 40 7.62 16.98 11.69
N SER A 41 7.44 17.09 13.02
CA SER A 41 7.86 18.28 13.78
C SER A 41 9.36 18.56 13.69
N ASP A 42 10.17 17.50 13.63
CA ASP A 42 11.61 17.59 13.79
C ASP A 42 12.41 17.55 12.48
N VAL A 43 11.71 17.46 11.35
CA VAL A 43 12.33 17.33 10.03
C VAL A 43 11.82 18.38 9.06
N GLU A 44 12.73 19.10 8.44
CA GLU A 44 12.42 20.03 7.37
C GLU A 44 13.20 19.70 6.10
N LEU A 45 12.57 20.01 4.96
CA LEU A 45 13.24 19.91 3.67
C LEU A 45 13.99 21.21 3.36
N SER A 46 15.20 21.09 2.85
CA SER A 46 15.94 22.25 2.34
C SER A 46 15.27 22.85 1.10
N SER A 47 15.57 24.12 0.83
CA SER A 47 15.08 24.78 -0.40
C SER A 47 15.55 24.07 -1.67
N GLU A 48 16.71 23.40 -1.63
CA GLU A 48 17.22 22.62 -2.75
C GLU A 48 16.39 21.33 -2.95
N GLN A 49 16.08 20.63 -1.86
CA GLN A 49 15.22 19.43 -1.90
C GLN A 49 13.82 19.76 -2.41
N MET A 50 13.23 20.88 -1.95
CA MET A 50 11.93 21.33 -2.43
C MET A 50 11.94 21.64 -3.94
N ARG A 51 12.98 22.34 -4.41
CA ARG A 51 13.14 22.61 -5.86
C ARG A 51 13.34 21.32 -6.66
N ALA A 52 14.09 20.35 -6.14
CA ALA A 52 14.26 19.05 -6.79
C ALA A 52 12.94 18.31 -6.91
N ILE A 53 12.11 18.31 -5.86
CA ILE A 53 10.75 17.72 -5.90
C ILE A 53 9.90 18.42 -6.96
N ASP A 54 9.83 19.75 -6.92
CA ASP A 54 9.04 20.52 -7.88
C ASP A 54 9.45 20.20 -9.32
N LYS A 55 10.75 20.23 -9.61
CA LYS A 55 11.26 19.92 -10.93
C LYS A 55 10.87 18.51 -11.38
N PHE A 56 11.16 17.51 -10.54
CA PHE A 56 10.89 16.11 -10.86
C PHE A 56 9.40 15.86 -11.13
N TYR A 57 8.51 16.39 -10.30
CA TYR A 57 7.08 16.15 -10.45
C TYR A 57 6.44 16.95 -11.59
N VAL A 58 6.91 18.17 -11.85
CA VAL A 58 6.46 18.92 -13.03
C VAL A 58 6.91 18.22 -14.32
N GLU A 59 8.15 17.74 -14.39
CA GLU A 59 8.67 17.08 -15.59
C GLU A 59 8.02 15.71 -15.85
N ASN A 60 7.71 14.93 -14.79
CA ASN A 60 7.19 13.56 -14.96
C ASN A 60 5.67 13.45 -14.80
N TYR A 61 5.02 14.38 -14.10
CA TYR A 61 3.58 14.34 -13.79
C TYR A 61 2.83 15.60 -14.16
N GLY A 62 3.50 16.58 -14.76
CA GLY A 62 2.90 17.83 -15.25
C GLY A 62 2.43 18.79 -14.16
N ARG A 63 2.72 18.52 -12.88
CA ARG A 63 2.24 19.35 -11.76
C ARG A 63 3.11 19.23 -10.52
N LYS A 64 3.07 20.26 -9.67
CA LYS A 64 3.65 20.22 -8.32
C LYS A 64 2.79 19.38 -7.37
N ILE A 65 3.43 18.83 -6.36
CA ILE A 65 2.77 18.10 -5.27
C ILE A 65 3.16 18.70 -3.92
N PRO A 66 2.36 18.51 -2.85
CA PRO A 66 2.74 18.90 -1.51
C PRO A 66 3.99 18.15 -1.03
N TYR A 67 4.90 18.87 -0.36
CA TYR A 67 6.15 18.31 0.14
C TYR A 67 6.00 17.37 1.35
N THR A 68 4.82 17.32 1.95
CA THR A 68 4.53 16.61 3.20
C THR A 68 4.92 15.14 3.14
N TRP A 69 4.71 14.46 2.01
CA TRP A 69 5.05 13.04 1.85
C TRP A 69 6.56 12.79 1.79
N HIS A 70 7.29 13.65 1.08
CA HIS A 70 8.76 13.56 1.02
C HIS A 70 9.38 13.87 2.37
N ARG A 71 8.84 14.87 3.08
CA ARG A 71 9.24 15.24 4.44
C ARG A 71 8.98 14.07 5.40
N HIS A 72 7.82 13.44 5.33
CA HIS A 72 7.48 12.27 6.14
C HIS A 72 8.37 11.06 5.83
N ASN A 73 8.64 10.79 4.54
CA ASN A 73 9.56 9.74 4.15
C ASN A 73 10.98 10.00 4.66
N LEU A 74 11.47 11.24 4.55
CA LEU A 74 12.77 11.64 5.10
C LEU A 74 12.82 11.42 6.61
N ALA A 75 11.77 11.80 7.34
CA ALA A 75 11.69 11.64 8.79
C ALA A 75 11.77 10.17 9.24
N ILE A 76 11.17 9.24 8.48
CA ILE A 76 11.17 7.82 8.82
C ILE A 76 12.45 7.12 8.34
N SER A 77 12.88 7.39 7.11
CA SER A 77 13.98 6.66 6.47
C SER A 77 15.36 7.27 6.75
N GLY A 78 15.40 8.53 7.18
CA GLY A 78 16.65 9.31 7.31
C GLY A 78 17.30 9.66 5.96
N LYS A 79 16.64 9.34 4.82
CA LYS A 79 17.19 9.54 3.48
C LYS A 79 16.22 10.32 2.60
N PHE A 80 16.73 11.35 1.95
CA PHE A 80 15.96 12.06 0.92
C PHE A 80 16.07 11.33 -0.41
N ASP A 81 14.93 11.02 -1.03
CA ASP A 81 14.85 10.55 -2.41
C ASP A 81 13.74 11.31 -3.13
N VAL A 82 14.09 12.07 -4.15
CA VAL A 82 13.15 12.83 -4.98
C VAL A 82 12.17 11.94 -5.73
N ARG A 83 12.56 10.67 -5.99
CA ARG A 83 11.74 9.68 -6.70
C ARG A 83 10.74 8.95 -5.79
N PHE A 84 10.75 9.26 -4.48
CA PHE A 84 9.77 8.70 -3.57
C PHE A 84 8.36 8.97 -4.09
N PHE A 85 7.61 7.91 -4.38
CA PHE A 85 6.27 8.01 -4.95
C PHE A 85 5.21 8.10 -3.84
N PRO A 86 4.58 9.29 -3.63
CA PRO A 86 3.70 9.50 -2.51
C PRO A 86 2.35 8.81 -2.67
N GLU A 87 1.79 8.36 -1.55
CA GLU A 87 0.43 7.78 -1.47
C GLU A 87 -0.63 8.71 -2.08
N LEU A 88 -0.43 10.02 -2.03
CA LEU A 88 -1.29 11.04 -2.66
C LEU A 88 -1.49 10.84 -4.16
N LEU A 89 -0.52 10.28 -4.84
CA LEU A 89 -0.60 9.93 -6.26
C LEU A 89 -0.93 8.45 -6.43
N PHE A 90 -0.28 7.58 -5.65
CA PHE A 90 -0.42 6.14 -5.79
C PHE A 90 -1.87 5.69 -5.59
N ILE A 91 -2.47 6.01 -4.44
CA ILE A 91 -3.81 5.50 -4.08
C ILE A 91 -4.91 6.04 -5.01
N PRO A 92 -5.03 7.36 -5.28
CA PRO A 92 -6.11 7.87 -6.11
C PRO A 92 -5.97 7.55 -7.60
N GLU A 93 -4.74 7.44 -8.11
CA GLU A 93 -4.49 7.45 -9.56
C GLU A 93 -3.96 6.13 -10.10
N PHE A 94 -3.25 5.32 -9.30
CA PHE A 94 -2.61 4.09 -9.76
C PHE A 94 -3.21 2.83 -9.15
N GLU A 95 -3.37 2.78 -7.84
CA GLU A 95 -3.82 1.58 -7.12
C GLU A 95 -5.17 1.09 -7.64
N ARG A 96 -6.09 2.00 -7.90
CA ARG A 96 -7.42 1.68 -8.44
C ARG A 96 -7.37 1.00 -9.82
N TYR A 97 -6.37 1.29 -10.65
CA TYR A 97 -6.19 0.64 -11.95
C TYR A 97 -5.40 -0.66 -11.83
N MET A 98 -4.49 -0.74 -10.86
CA MET A 98 -3.75 -1.97 -10.57
C MET A 98 -4.62 -3.02 -9.91
N ASN A 99 -5.54 -2.57 -9.03
CA ASN A 99 -6.50 -3.42 -8.31
C ASN A 99 -7.87 -3.47 -9.00
N MET A 100 -7.91 -3.32 -10.32
CA MET A 100 -9.13 -3.60 -11.07
C MET A 100 -9.59 -5.02 -10.70
N PRO A 101 -10.92 -5.26 -10.52
CA PRO A 101 -11.43 -6.54 -10.07
C PRO A 101 -11.11 -7.63 -11.10
N VAL A 102 -9.95 -8.19 -10.95
CA VAL A 102 -9.56 -9.42 -11.62
C VAL A 102 -10.14 -10.54 -10.78
N ALA A 103 -10.77 -11.51 -11.38
CA ALA A 103 -11.40 -12.64 -10.69
C ALA A 103 -10.45 -13.36 -9.71
N TYR A 104 -9.16 -13.18 -9.87
CA TYR A 104 -8.09 -13.77 -9.06
C TYR A 104 -7.49 -12.82 -8.01
N ALA A 105 -7.87 -11.54 -7.96
CA ALA A 105 -7.30 -10.57 -7.02
C ALA A 105 -7.47 -11.02 -5.57
N THR A 106 -8.64 -11.52 -5.21
CA THR A 106 -8.95 -12.04 -3.87
C THR A 106 -8.01 -13.15 -3.43
N VAL A 107 -7.57 -14.01 -4.36
CA VAL A 107 -6.62 -15.09 -4.06
C VAL A 107 -5.23 -14.56 -3.74
N PHE A 108 -4.79 -13.52 -4.45
CA PHE A 108 -3.49 -12.87 -4.21
C PHE A 108 -3.51 -11.95 -2.98
N GLU A 109 -4.67 -11.46 -2.58
CA GLU A 109 -4.85 -10.68 -1.37
C GLU A 109 -4.86 -11.53 -0.10
N ASP A 110 -5.18 -12.83 -0.23
CA ASP A 110 -5.14 -13.77 0.90
C ASP A 110 -3.69 -14.04 1.32
N LYS A 111 -3.33 -13.50 2.47
CA LYS A 111 -1.98 -13.63 3.05
C LYS A 111 -1.60 -15.08 3.39
N ASN A 112 -2.56 -15.97 3.53
CA ASN A 112 -2.32 -17.40 3.79
C ASN A 112 -2.01 -18.16 2.49
N LEU A 113 -2.58 -17.73 1.36
CA LEU A 113 -2.42 -18.38 0.06
C LEU A 113 -1.23 -17.80 -0.74
N LEU A 114 -0.95 -16.51 -0.58
CA LEU A 114 0.14 -15.85 -1.31
C LEU A 114 1.50 -16.58 -1.24
N PRO A 115 1.95 -17.11 -0.08
CA PRO A 115 3.21 -17.85 -0.01
C PRO A 115 3.26 -19.10 -0.88
N LEU A 116 2.13 -19.80 -1.07
CA LEU A 116 2.03 -20.97 -1.94
C LEU A 116 2.26 -20.62 -3.41
N PHE A 117 1.62 -19.54 -3.87
CA PHE A 117 1.81 -19.08 -5.25
C PHE A 117 3.22 -18.56 -5.48
N ALA A 118 3.76 -17.82 -4.52
CA ALA A 118 5.11 -17.30 -4.58
C ALA A 118 6.16 -18.43 -4.66
N GLU A 119 6.01 -19.48 -3.85
CA GLU A 119 6.88 -20.66 -3.88
C GLU A 119 6.83 -21.37 -5.25
N ARG A 120 5.63 -21.55 -5.81
CA ARG A 120 5.44 -22.11 -7.16
C ARG A 120 6.07 -21.27 -8.27
N ALA A 121 6.07 -19.95 -8.07
CA ALA A 121 6.69 -19.00 -9.00
C ALA A 121 8.21 -18.84 -8.77
N GLY A 122 8.81 -19.55 -7.82
CA GLY A 122 10.22 -19.39 -7.45
C GLY A 122 10.55 -18.09 -6.73
N VAL A 123 9.54 -17.39 -6.22
CA VAL A 123 9.69 -16.15 -5.46
C VAL A 123 9.90 -16.46 -3.98
N ARG A 124 10.97 -15.94 -3.40
CA ARG A 124 11.25 -16.11 -1.97
C ARG A 124 10.29 -15.30 -1.13
N THR A 125 9.56 -15.96 -0.26
CA THR A 125 8.71 -15.34 0.76
C THR A 125 9.01 -15.93 2.14
N PRO A 126 8.71 -15.19 3.23
CA PRO A 126 8.75 -15.77 4.57
C PRO A 126 7.81 -16.99 4.64
N ARG A 127 8.30 -18.11 5.15
CA ARG A 127 7.47 -19.29 5.33
C ARG A 127 6.54 -19.12 6.53
N PRO A 128 5.23 -19.37 6.39
CA PRO A 128 4.34 -19.38 7.52
C PRO A 128 4.67 -20.58 8.42
N ILE A 129 4.76 -20.37 9.72
CA ILE A 129 4.95 -21.44 10.71
C ILE A 129 3.60 -22.04 11.07
N VAL A 130 2.65 -21.17 11.36
CA VAL A 130 1.25 -21.51 11.63
C VAL A 130 0.36 -20.50 10.93
N THR A 131 -0.69 -20.99 10.29
CA THR A 131 -1.75 -20.15 9.71
C THR A 131 -3.07 -20.44 10.42
N SER A 132 -3.94 -19.43 10.52
CA SER A 132 -5.29 -19.57 11.05
C SER A 132 -6.29 -19.03 10.03
N THR A 133 -7.26 -19.85 9.68
CA THR A 133 -8.37 -19.44 8.80
C THR A 133 -9.67 -19.96 9.39
N SER A 134 -10.59 -19.06 9.71
CA SER A 134 -11.89 -19.41 10.32
C SER A 134 -11.75 -20.32 11.56
N GLY A 135 -10.72 -20.09 12.37
CA GLY A 135 -10.48 -20.86 13.60
C GLY A 135 -9.75 -22.19 13.39
N VAL A 136 -9.49 -22.60 12.15
CA VAL A 136 -8.71 -23.82 11.85
C VAL A 136 -7.22 -23.46 11.77
N LEU A 137 -6.41 -24.13 12.59
CA LEU A 137 -4.96 -23.96 12.61
C LEU A 137 -4.29 -24.96 11.66
N ARG A 138 -3.31 -24.50 10.89
CA ARG A 138 -2.53 -25.32 9.97
C ARG A 138 -1.05 -25.02 10.10
N ASN A 139 -0.23 -26.05 9.90
CA ASN A 139 1.23 -25.91 9.86
C ASN A 139 1.72 -25.40 8.48
N SER A 140 3.04 -25.32 8.30
CA SER A 140 3.69 -24.93 7.05
C SER A 140 3.32 -25.79 5.84
N ASP A 141 2.89 -27.04 6.05
CA ASP A 141 2.47 -27.97 5.01
C ASP A 141 0.94 -27.93 4.78
N PHE A 142 0.27 -26.93 5.35
CA PHE A 142 -1.20 -26.73 5.31
C PHE A 142 -2.02 -27.87 5.95
N LYS A 143 -1.38 -28.73 6.75
CA LYS A 143 -2.06 -29.77 7.52
C LYS A 143 -2.68 -29.17 8.78
N GLU A 144 -3.90 -29.54 9.06
CA GLU A 144 -4.59 -29.14 10.28
C GLU A 144 -3.85 -29.66 11.52
N ILE A 145 -3.71 -28.78 12.51
CA ILE A 145 -3.00 -29.08 13.76
C ILE A 145 -3.79 -28.61 14.97
N SER A 146 -3.52 -29.25 16.12
CA SER A 146 -4.10 -28.81 17.38
C SER A 146 -3.50 -27.47 17.85
N LYS A 147 -4.21 -26.79 18.76
CA LYS A 147 -3.73 -25.56 19.39
C LYS A 147 -2.40 -25.79 20.14
N GLU A 148 -2.28 -26.92 20.79
CA GLU A 148 -1.06 -27.30 21.53
C GLU A 148 0.13 -27.44 20.57
N THR A 149 -0.06 -28.16 19.46
CA THR A 149 0.97 -28.28 18.40
C THR A 149 1.35 -26.93 17.83
N ALA A 150 0.38 -26.05 17.58
CA ALA A 150 0.64 -24.71 17.08
C ALA A 150 1.49 -23.88 18.05
N LEU A 151 1.17 -23.91 19.35
CA LEU A 151 1.94 -23.21 20.38
C LEU A 151 3.37 -23.73 20.48
N ASN A 152 3.56 -25.06 20.40
CA ASN A 152 4.89 -25.65 20.38
C ASN A 152 5.71 -25.24 19.16
N LEU A 153 5.11 -25.20 17.97
CA LEU A 153 5.77 -24.74 16.76
C LEU A 153 6.19 -23.26 16.86
N ILE A 154 5.32 -22.40 17.39
CA ILE A 154 5.63 -20.98 17.59
C ILE A 154 6.72 -20.80 18.65
N GLY A 155 6.65 -21.55 19.77
CA GLY A 155 7.64 -21.48 20.84
C GLY A 155 9.05 -21.90 20.40
N ASN A 156 9.16 -22.81 19.45
CA ASN A 156 10.43 -23.32 18.94
C ASN A 156 11.00 -22.52 17.77
N CYS A 157 10.29 -21.53 17.22
CA CYS A 157 10.75 -20.83 16.04
C CYS A 157 11.74 -19.67 16.32
N GLY A 158 12.04 -19.37 17.58
CA GLY A 158 12.86 -18.22 17.96
C GLY A 158 12.12 -16.90 17.75
N ALA A 159 12.60 -16.05 16.86
CA ALA A 159 11.92 -14.80 16.49
C ALA A 159 10.95 -15.04 15.32
N CYS A 160 9.69 -14.70 15.50
CA CYS A 160 8.67 -14.76 14.45
C CYS A 160 7.82 -13.50 14.41
N PHE A 161 7.16 -13.25 13.29
CA PHE A 161 6.27 -12.12 13.09
C PHE A 161 4.82 -12.62 13.02
N ALA A 162 3.98 -12.11 13.90
CA ALA A 162 2.55 -12.40 13.86
C ALA A 162 1.80 -11.30 13.09
N LYS A 163 1.02 -11.69 12.10
CA LYS A 163 0.08 -10.80 11.41
C LYS A 163 -1.33 -11.12 11.88
N PRO A 164 -2.11 -10.13 12.30
CA PRO A 164 -3.53 -10.32 12.56
C PRO A 164 -4.26 -10.70 11.26
N PRO A 165 -5.41 -11.35 11.37
CA PRO A 165 -6.25 -11.71 10.24
C PRO A 165 -6.77 -10.49 9.48
#